data_bcead5a108e026a3b59bfeddee133cfe
#
_entry.id   bcead5a108e026a3b59bfeddee133cfe
#
_cell.length_a   1.000
_cell.length_b   1.000
_cell.length_c   1.000
_cell.angle_alpha   90.00
_cell.angle_beta   90.00
_cell.angle_gamma   90.00
#
_symmetry.space_group_name_H-M   'P 1'
#
loop_
_entity.id
_entity.type
_entity.pdbx_description
1 polymer ?
#
loop_
_entity_poly.entity_id
_entity_poly.type
_entity_poly.pdbx_seq_one_letter_code
_entity_poly.pdbx_strand_id
1 'polypeptide(L)'
;LAKKINGEIINADSMQTYKEFLVLSSRPNKKDLKKVKHHLYGFISVKKYFSAGDWLKLAKAKILECHKNKKIPVIVGGTGLYFNAITRGISKIPSIDLKTRVKVRSLFKKLGYKKFYEKLLSIDPKVKDRILPTDSQRSQRAYEVFQKTQKSLFDWILNTQTDFENHKIKKIYLSIPKNELLKRIFLRTELMFRNNCMNEVKKFNLLKLDKSLSANKLIGVREINGYFDGSISLEKCKELINVKTRQYAKRQNTWARGHM
;
A
#
# COMPACT_ATOMS: atom_id res chain seq x y z
N LEU A 1 -23.32 -0.51 -3.12
CA LEU A 1 -23.34 -1.94 -2.85
C LEU A 1 -23.54 -2.23 -1.35
N ALA A 2 -22.61 -1.84 -0.45
CA ALA A 2 -22.64 -2.19 0.97
C ALA A 2 -24.02 -1.93 1.61
N LYS A 3 -24.62 -0.74 1.40
CA LYS A 3 -25.96 -0.42 1.91
C LYS A 3 -27.04 -1.41 1.42
N LYS A 4 -26.96 -1.83 0.15
CA LYS A 4 -27.98 -2.75 -0.45
C LYS A 4 -27.89 -4.18 0.10
N ILE A 5 -26.72 -4.61 0.55
CA ILE A 5 -26.48 -5.97 1.03
C ILE A 5 -26.32 -6.04 2.56
N ASN A 6 -26.74 -5.02 3.30
CA ASN A 6 -26.54 -4.93 4.74
C ASN A 6 -25.07 -5.10 5.17
N GLY A 7 -24.13 -4.50 4.42
CA GLY A 7 -22.69 -4.67 4.64
C GLY A 7 -22.03 -3.49 5.32
N GLU A 8 -20.82 -3.73 5.85
CA GLU A 8 -19.91 -2.72 6.38
C GLU A 8 -18.63 -2.69 5.56
N ILE A 9 -18.00 -1.53 5.38
CA ILE A 9 -16.82 -1.35 4.54
C ILE A 9 -15.54 -1.49 5.36
N ILE A 10 -14.58 -2.29 4.85
CA ILE A 10 -13.25 -2.45 5.44
C ILE A 10 -12.22 -1.95 4.42
N ASN A 11 -11.41 -0.98 4.82
CA ASN A 11 -10.40 -0.38 3.97
C ASN A 11 -9.27 -1.36 3.59
N ALA A 12 -9.00 -1.46 2.29
CA ALA A 12 -7.84 -2.16 1.72
C ALA A 12 -6.94 -1.23 0.87
N ASP A 13 -6.83 0.03 1.27
CA ASP A 13 -5.85 0.97 0.72
C ASP A 13 -4.86 1.39 1.82
N SER A 14 -3.58 1.08 1.61
CA SER A 14 -2.53 1.31 2.60
C SER A 14 -2.30 2.80 2.91
N MET A 15 -2.56 3.70 1.97
CA MET A 15 -2.39 5.14 2.18
C MET A 15 -3.56 5.77 2.92
N GLN A 16 -4.75 5.18 2.81
CA GLN A 16 -5.95 5.65 3.52
C GLN A 16 -6.00 5.21 5.00
N THR A 17 -5.04 4.42 5.46
CA THR A 17 -4.91 4.05 6.88
C THR A 17 -4.40 5.19 7.75
N TYR A 18 -3.66 6.15 7.19
CA TYR A 18 -3.01 7.21 7.94
C TYR A 18 -3.97 8.34 8.35
N LYS A 19 -3.85 8.79 9.62
CA LYS A 19 -4.68 9.87 10.19
C LYS A 19 -4.43 11.21 9.52
N GLU A 20 -3.18 11.51 9.24
CA GLU A 20 -2.70 12.83 8.82
C GLU A 20 -3.07 13.19 7.38
N PHE A 21 -3.46 12.20 6.56
CA PHE A 21 -3.80 12.42 5.15
C PHE A 21 -5.27 12.09 4.87
N LEU A 22 -6.14 13.06 4.98
CA LEU A 22 -7.56 12.95 4.63
C LEU A 22 -7.80 13.27 3.16
N VAL A 23 -7.35 14.46 2.75
CA VAL A 23 -7.58 15.01 1.41
C VAL A 23 -6.65 14.35 0.40
N LEU A 24 -5.36 14.30 0.69
CA LEU A 24 -4.34 13.78 -0.23
C LEU A 24 -4.55 12.29 -0.53
N SER A 25 -5.00 11.49 0.44
CA SER A 25 -5.34 10.09 0.24
C SER A 25 -6.75 9.86 -0.30
N SER A 26 -7.58 10.91 -0.39
CA SER A 26 -9.00 10.83 -0.80
C SER A 26 -9.80 9.83 0.03
N ARG A 27 -9.66 9.89 1.35
CA ARG A 27 -10.48 9.07 2.27
C ARG A 27 -11.95 9.43 2.16
N PRO A 28 -12.87 8.51 2.50
CA PRO A 28 -14.30 8.78 2.61
C PRO A 28 -14.57 10.00 3.48
N ASN A 29 -15.44 10.88 3.02
CA ASN A 29 -15.84 12.08 3.73
C ASN A 29 -16.95 11.79 4.78
N LYS A 30 -17.30 12.80 5.60
CA LYS A 30 -18.32 12.66 6.64
C LYS A 30 -19.69 12.19 6.11
N LYS A 31 -20.07 12.60 4.88
CA LYS A 31 -21.34 12.17 4.25
C LYS A 31 -21.31 10.69 3.90
N ASP A 32 -20.17 10.17 3.43
CA ASP A 32 -20.02 8.75 3.10
C ASP A 32 -19.99 7.89 4.36
N LEU A 33 -19.29 8.34 5.41
CA LEU A 33 -19.22 7.65 6.70
C LEU A 33 -20.59 7.52 7.38
N LYS A 34 -21.50 8.49 7.17
CA LYS A 34 -22.87 8.43 7.70
C LYS A 34 -23.76 7.42 6.98
N LYS A 35 -23.46 7.06 5.71
CA LYS A 35 -24.29 6.15 4.92
C LYS A 35 -24.10 4.69 5.30
N VAL A 36 -22.87 4.28 5.61
CA VAL A 36 -22.46 2.92 5.94
C VAL A 36 -21.26 3.00 6.89
N LYS A 37 -21.16 2.06 7.82
CA LYS A 37 -20.01 2.00 8.72
C LYS A 37 -18.74 1.62 7.94
N HIS A 38 -17.66 2.36 8.19
CA HIS A 38 -16.36 2.19 7.55
C HIS A 38 -15.29 1.87 8.60
N HIS A 39 -14.47 0.87 8.33
CA HIS A 39 -13.40 0.41 9.21
C HIS A 39 -12.03 0.63 8.58
N LEU A 40 -11.02 0.83 9.39
CA LEU A 40 -9.60 0.92 9.04
C LEU A 40 -9.24 2.10 8.13
N TYR A 41 -10.00 3.19 8.23
CA TYR A 41 -9.66 4.47 7.59
C TYR A 41 -9.10 5.45 8.63
N GLY A 42 -7.96 6.06 8.35
CA GLY A 42 -7.39 7.14 9.16
C GLY A 42 -7.20 6.82 10.63
N PHE A 43 -6.78 5.63 10.98
CA PHE A 43 -6.68 5.17 12.36
C PHE A 43 -5.25 5.11 12.90
N ILE A 44 -4.24 5.10 12.01
CA ILE A 44 -2.84 4.99 12.39
C ILE A 44 -2.06 6.28 12.08
N SER A 45 -1.12 6.64 12.95
CA SER A 45 -0.23 7.78 12.70
C SER A 45 0.87 7.42 11.69
N VAL A 46 1.24 8.38 10.84
CA VAL A 46 2.38 8.28 9.91
C VAL A 46 3.73 8.00 10.61
N LYS A 47 3.81 8.26 11.93
CA LYS A 47 4.99 7.96 12.75
C LYS A 47 5.18 6.46 13.00
N LYS A 48 4.13 5.66 12.85
CA LYS A 48 4.17 4.22 13.13
C LYS A 48 4.49 3.42 11.88
N TYR A 49 5.34 2.41 12.05
CA TYR A 49 5.48 1.38 11.04
C TYR A 49 4.20 0.52 11.01
N PHE A 50 3.68 0.27 9.83
CA PHE A 50 2.47 -0.53 9.65
C PHE A 50 2.64 -1.44 8.43
N SER A 51 2.62 -2.74 8.68
CA SER A 51 2.84 -3.76 7.66
C SER A 51 1.52 -4.34 7.12
N ALA A 52 1.63 -5.10 6.02
CA ALA A 52 0.49 -5.85 5.50
C ALA A 52 0.00 -6.95 6.48
N GLY A 53 0.91 -7.50 7.31
CA GLY A 53 0.55 -8.44 8.37
C GLY A 53 -0.27 -7.78 9.47
N ASP A 54 0.11 -6.56 9.90
CA ASP A 54 -0.66 -5.79 10.88
C ASP A 54 -2.05 -5.46 10.34
N TRP A 55 -2.11 -5.03 9.05
CA TRP A 55 -3.39 -4.79 8.40
C TRP A 55 -4.26 -6.06 8.36
N LEU A 56 -3.70 -7.20 7.97
CA LEU A 56 -4.45 -8.46 7.89
C LEU A 56 -5.03 -8.85 9.25
N LYS A 57 -4.24 -8.73 10.32
CA LYS A 57 -4.71 -8.99 11.70
C LYS A 57 -5.92 -8.15 12.05
N LEU A 58 -5.88 -6.84 11.76
CA LEU A 58 -6.99 -5.93 12.04
C LEU A 58 -8.18 -6.19 11.11
N ALA A 59 -7.94 -6.45 9.82
CA ALA A 59 -8.99 -6.77 8.86
C ALA A 59 -9.75 -8.04 9.27
N LYS A 60 -9.05 -9.10 9.71
CA LYS A 60 -9.65 -10.33 10.26
C LYS A 60 -10.56 -10.03 11.44
N ALA A 61 -10.09 -9.25 12.42
CA ALA A 61 -10.90 -8.87 13.56
C ALA A 61 -12.19 -8.14 13.13
N LYS A 62 -12.10 -7.24 12.13
CA LYS A 62 -13.27 -6.51 11.60
C LYS A 62 -14.21 -7.40 10.79
N ILE A 63 -13.70 -8.37 10.04
CA ILE A 63 -14.52 -9.36 9.33
C ILE A 63 -15.32 -10.19 10.35
N LEU A 64 -14.69 -10.68 11.42
CA LEU A 64 -15.36 -11.43 12.48
C LEU A 64 -16.40 -10.57 13.20
N GLU A 65 -16.10 -9.30 13.49
CA GLU A 65 -17.06 -8.33 14.06
C GLU A 65 -18.29 -8.16 13.15
N CYS A 66 -18.08 -8.01 11.83
CA CYS A 66 -19.17 -7.93 10.87
C CYS A 66 -20.05 -9.19 10.93
N HIS A 67 -19.46 -10.38 10.89
CA HIS A 67 -20.22 -11.63 10.93
C HIS A 67 -21.02 -11.79 12.24
N LYS A 68 -20.41 -11.47 13.38
CA LYS A 68 -21.10 -11.46 14.68
C LYS A 68 -22.35 -10.56 14.67
N ASN A 69 -22.24 -9.42 13.96
CA ASN A 69 -23.33 -8.44 13.84
C ASN A 69 -24.26 -8.73 12.64
N LYS A 70 -24.21 -9.91 12.03
CA LYS A 70 -24.97 -10.30 10.83
C LYS A 70 -24.82 -9.31 9.68
N LYS A 71 -23.61 -8.74 9.51
CA LYS A 71 -23.23 -7.82 8.43
C LYS A 71 -22.30 -8.50 7.45
N ILE A 72 -22.39 -8.10 6.19
CA ILE A 72 -21.48 -8.58 5.14
C ILE A 72 -20.25 -7.69 5.08
N PRO A 73 -19.02 -8.20 5.31
CA PRO A 73 -17.81 -7.42 5.17
C PRO A 73 -17.52 -7.12 3.70
N VAL A 74 -17.43 -5.84 3.34
CA VAL A 74 -17.11 -5.37 1.99
C VAL A 74 -15.72 -4.75 2.00
N ILE A 75 -14.74 -5.47 1.47
CA ILE A 75 -13.34 -5.04 1.47
C ILE A 75 -13.11 -4.15 0.24
N VAL A 76 -12.76 -2.89 0.45
CA VAL A 76 -12.66 -1.87 -0.60
C VAL A 76 -11.28 -1.20 -0.58
N GLY A 77 -10.61 -1.16 -1.73
CA GLY A 77 -9.33 -0.47 -1.82
C GLY A 77 -8.59 -0.74 -3.13
N GLY A 78 -7.32 -0.39 -3.15
CA GLY A 78 -6.44 -0.53 -4.33
C GLY A 78 -5.10 -1.18 -4.02
N THR A 79 -4.86 -1.66 -2.79
CA THR A 79 -3.60 -2.29 -2.42
C THR A 79 -3.66 -3.80 -2.68
N GLY A 80 -3.12 -4.24 -3.83
CA GLY A 80 -3.14 -5.64 -4.25
C GLY A 80 -2.57 -6.60 -3.21
N LEU A 81 -1.52 -6.18 -2.47
CA LEU A 81 -0.94 -6.98 -1.38
C LEU A 81 -1.97 -7.27 -0.27
N TYR A 82 -2.87 -6.34 0.04
CA TYR A 82 -3.91 -6.55 1.05
C TYR A 82 -4.95 -7.56 0.58
N PHE A 83 -5.35 -7.48 -0.70
CA PHE A 83 -6.24 -8.50 -1.28
C PHE A 83 -5.59 -9.87 -1.33
N ASN A 84 -4.31 -9.96 -1.74
CA ASN A 84 -3.56 -11.23 -1.68
C ASN A 84 -3.48 -11.77 -0.25
N ALA A 85 -3.27 -10.91 0.74
CA ALA A 85 -3.21 -11.30 2.14
C ALA A 85 -4.51 -12.01 2.61
N ILE A 86 -5.67 -11.55 2.16
CA ILE A 86 -6.94 -12.19 2.47
C ILE A 86 -7.16 -13.46 1.65
N THR A 87 -6.91 -13.42 0.34
CA THR A 87 -7.28 -14.53 -0.56
C THR A 87 -6.27 -15.67 -0.60
N ARG A 88 -5.00 -15.40 -0.33
CA ARG A 88 -3.89 -16.36 -0.40
C ARG A 88 -3.09 -16.47 0.91
N GLY A 89 -3.33 -15.54 1.85
CA GLY A 89 -2.59 -15.46 3.10
C GLY A 89 -1.30 -14.64 3.01
N ILE A 90 -0.61 -14.55 4.13
CA ILE A 90 0.74 -13.98 4.27
C ILE A 90 1.63 -15.01 4.95
N SER A 91 2.82 -15.21 4.40
CA SER A 91 3.82 -16.12 4.98
C SER A 91 4.19 -15.71 6.41
N LYS A 92 4.18 -16.67 7.32
CA LYS A 92 4.49 -16.47 8.76
C LYS A 92 6.00 -16.32 8.98
N ILE A 93 6.65 -15.41 8.25
CA ILE A 93 8.07 -15.10 8.41
C ILE A 93 8.29 -14.44 9.77
N PRO A 94 9.28 -14.87 10.57
CA PRO A 94 9.63 -14.21 11.81
C PRO A 94 9.90 -12.71 11.61
N SER A 95 9.65 -11.90 12.65
CA SER A 95 9.89 -10.47 12.57
C SER A 95 11.38 -10.18 12.32
N ILE A 96 11.66 -9.36 11.32
CA ILE A 96 13.02 -8.91 11.04
C ILE A 96 13.29 -7.67 11.90
N ASP A 97 14.30 -7.75 12.73
CA ASP A 97 14.70 -6.64 13.60
C ASP A 97 15.23 -5.43 12.81
N LEU A 98 15.16 -4.26 13.44
CA LEU A 98 15.57 -3.02 12.80
C LEU A 98 17.06 -3.01 12.44
N LYS A 99 17.92 -3.62 13.27
CA LYS A 99 19.37 -3.71 13.05
C LYS A 99 19.68 -4.44 11.74
N THR A 100 19.04 -5.59 11.51
CA THR A 100 19.15 -6.34 10.25
C THR A 100 18.68 -5.52 9.06
N ARG A 101 17.53 -4.86 9.15
CA ARG A 101 17.03 -4.00 8.06
C ARG A 101 17.97 -2.85 7.73
N VAL A 102 18.50 -2.16 8.73
CA VAL A 102 19.46 -1.07 8.53
C VAL A 102 20.73 -1.58 7.85
N LYS A 103 21.30 -2.70 8.31
CA LYS A 103 22.48 -3.33 7.69
C LYS A 103 22.25 -3.65 6.22
N VAL A 104 21.12 -4.29 5.88
CA VAL A 104 20.78 -4.66 4.50
C VAL A 104 20.59 -3.43 3.61
N ARG A 105 19.91 -2.40 4.09
CA ARG A 105 19.73 -1.15 3.35
C ARG A 105 21.04 -0.41 3.11
N SER A 106 21.92 -0.36 4.11
CA SER A 106 23.26 0.23 3.98
C SER A 106 24.11 -0.54 2.98
N LEU A 107 24.06 -1.88 3.02
CA LEU A 107 24.73 -2.73 2.06
C LEU A 107 24.19 -2.49 0.64
N PHE A 108 22.88 -2.42 0.48
CA PHE A 108 22.27 -2.11 -0.82
C PHE A 108 22.69 -0.73 -1.35
N LYS A 109 22.74 0.28 -0.49
CA LYS A 109 23.19 1.63 -0.86
C LYS A 109 24.67 1.64 -1.30
N LYS A 110 25.52 0.84 -0.63
CA LYS A 110 26.96 0.72 -0.95
C LYS A 110 27.20 0.01 -2.28
N LEU A 111 26.47 -1.09 -2.54
CA LEU A 111 26.73 -1.96 -3.71
C LEU A 111 25.97 -1.55 -4.96
N GLY A 112 24.85 -0.83 -4.81
CA GLY A 112 23.89 -0.63 -5.87
C GLY A 112 23.10 -1.90 -6.21
N TYR A 113 22.09 -1.79 -7.07
CA TYR A 113 21.15 -2.89 -7.32
C TYR A 113 21.78 -4.13 -7.95
N LYS A 114 22.73 -3.96 -8.88
CA LYS A 114 23.36 -5.04 -9.65
C LYS A 114 24.21 -5.96 -8.75
N LYS A 115 25.24 -5.39 -8.11
CA LYS A 115 26.13 -6.13 -7.20
C LYS A 115 25.40 -6.66 -5.97
N PHE A 116 24.37 -5.95 -5.50
CA PHE A 116 23.54 -6.44 -4.40
C PHE A 116 22.75 -7.69 -4.81
N TYR A 117 22.18 -7.71 -6.02
CA TYR A 117 21.46 -8.86 -6.54
C TYR A 117 22.39 -10.07 -6.74
N GLU A 118 23.59 -9.87 -7.28
CA GLU A 118 24.61 -10.92 -7.39
C GLU A 118 24.95 -11.52 -6.01
N LYS A 119 25.14 -10.65 -5.01
CA LYS A 119 25.36 -11.09 -3.62
C LYS A 119 24.14 -11.83 -3.03
N LEU A 120 22.93 -11.44 -3.38
CA LEU A 120 21.73 -12.17 -2.96
C LEU A 120 21.69 -13.55 -3.61
N LEU A 121 22.01 -13.67 -4.90
CA LEU A 121 22.06 -14.95 -5.61
C LEU A 121 23.09 -15.92 -5.01
N SER A 122 24.25 -15.42 -4.55
CA SER A 122 25.28 -16.27 -3.95
C SER A 122 24.84 -16.89 -2.62
N ILE A 123 23.90 -16.29 -1.89
CA ILE A 123 23.41 -16.82 -0.60
C ILE A 123 22.05 -17.52 -0.72
N ASP A 124 21.23 -17.10 -1.68
CA ASP A 124 19.90 -17.68 -1.94
C ASP A 124 19.68 -17.86 -3.45
N PRO A 125 20.16 -18.96 -4.05
CA PRO A 125 19.97 -19.21 -5.49
C PRO A 125 18.51 -19.33 -5.93
N LYS A 126 17.57 -19.60 -4.98
CA LYS A 126 16.13 -19.70 -5.27
C LYS A 126 15.49 -18.39 -5.71
N VAL A 127 16.20 -17.26 -5.57
CA VAL A 127 15.71 -15.96 -6.07
C VAL A 127 15.88 -15.79 -7.58
N LYS A 128 16.73 -16.62 -8.22
CA LYS A 128 16.92 -16.62 -9.67
C LYS A 128 15.56 -16.83 -10.36
N ASP A 129 15.31 -16.08 -11.40
CA ASP A 129 14.07 -16.11 -12.22
C ASP A 129 12.77 -15.75 -11.47
N ARG A 130 12.84 -15.45 -10.17
CA ARG A 130 11.70 -15.05 -9.33
C ARG A 130 11.71 -13.58 -8.93
N ILE A 131 12.91 -12.98 -8.87
CA ILE A 131 13.11 -11.55 -8.60
C ILE A 131 13.95 -10.96 -9.72
N LEU A 132 13.44 -9.91 -10.36
CA LEU A 132 14.25 -9.18 -11.35
C LEU A 132 15.39 -8.43 -10.64
N PRO A 133 16.60 -8.37 -11.24
CA PRO A 133 17.73 -7.60 -10.66
C PRO A 133 17.39 -6.16 -10.33
N THR A 134 16.47 -5.55 -11.10
CA THR A 134 16.00 -4.17 -10.91
C THR A 134 14.97 -4.02 -9.79
N ASP A 135 14.39 -5.12 -9.28
CA ASP A 135 13.42 -5.07 -8.17
C ASP A 135 14.16 -4.99 -6.82
N SER A 136 14.65 -3.79 -6.55
CA SER A 136 15.42 -3.48 -5.34
C SER A 136 14.66 -3.77 -4.05
N GLN A 137 13.34 -3.60 -4.05
CA GLN A 137 12.54 -3.81 -2.83
C GLN A 137 12.40 -5.30 -2.49
N ARG A 138 12.11 -6.14 -3.48
CA ARG A 138 12.04 -7.58 -3.27
C ARG A 138 13.41 -8.19 -3.00
N SER A 139 14.46 -7.73 -3.67
CA SER A 139 15.84 -8.18 -3.41
C SER A 139 16.27 -7.90 -1.97
N GLN A 140 16.05 -6.67 -1.47
CA GLN A 140 16.35 -6.34 -0.08
C GLN A 140 15.51 -7.20 0.89
N ARG A 141 14.23 -7.41 0.60
CA ARG A 141 13.37 -8.23 1.46
C ARG A 141 13.81 -9.70 1.48
N ALA A 142 14.17 -10.29 0.36
CA ALA A 142 14.69 -11.66 0.30
C ALA A 142 16.00 -11.79 1.11
N TYR A 143 16.89 -10.82 0.96
CA TYR A 143 18.14 -10.76 1.71
C TYR A 143 17.91 -10.64 3.22
N GLU A 144 17.01 -9.75 3.66
CA GLU A 144 16.61 -9.60 5.08
C GLU A 144 16.09 -10.92 5.67
N VAL A 145 15.21 -11.60 4.94
CA VAL A 145 14.62 -12.88 5.37
C VAL A 145 15.69 -13.95 5.49
N PHE A 146 16.52 -14.10 4.48
CA PHE A 146 17.59 -15.09 4.50
C PHE A 146 18.59 -14.85 5.64
N GLN A 147 19.02 -13.61 5.83
CA GLN A 147 19.94 -13.24 6.93
C GLN A 147 19.37 -13.57 8.31
N LYS A 148 18.05 -13.43 8.49
CA LYS A 148 17.41 -13.69 9.80
C LYS A 148 17.07 -15.15 10.01
N THR A 149 16.71 -15.90 8.96
CA THR A 149 16.08 -17.21 9.09
C THR A 149 16.89 -18.34 8.47
N GLN A 150 17.96 -18.04 7.74
CA GLN A 150 18.76 -18.98 6.93
C GLN A 150 17.90 -19.80 5.95
N LYS A 151 16.71 -19.27 5.59
CA LYS A 151 15.74 -19.91 4.73
C LYS A 151 15.28 -18.93 3.66
N SER A 152 15.11 -19.42 2.42
CA SER A 152 14.65 -18.58 1.31
C SER A 152 13.27 -17.96 1.58
N LEU A 153 13.08 -16.73 1.14
CA LEU A 153 11.76 -16.08 1.12
C LEU A 153 10.72 -16.95 0.40
N PHE A 154 11.12 -17.67 -0.64
CA PHE A 154 10.22 -18.50 -1.45
C PHE A 154 9.79 -19.79 -0.74
N ASP A 155 10.63 -20.33 0.14
CA ASP A 155 10.23 -21.48 0.97
C ASP A 155 9.16 -21.09 2.00
N TRP A 156 9.21 -19.87 2.50
CA TRP A 156 8.14 -19.33 3.36
C TRP A 156 6.84 -19.10 2.58
N ILE A 157 6.95 -18.66 1.32
CA ILE A 157 5.78 -18.39 0.47
C ILE A 157 5.06 -19.69 0.10
N LEU A 158 5.77 -20.76 -0.20
CA LEU A 158 5.19 -22.05 -0.56
C LEU A 158 4.27 -22.62 0.54
N ASN A 159 4.58 -22.35 1.81
CA ASN A 159 3.82 -22.83 2.96
C ASN A 159 2.77 -21.79 3.45
N THR A 160 2.35 -20.87 2.58
CA THR A 160 1.39 -19.84 2.95
C THR A 160 -0.03 -20.35 2.74
N GLN A 161 -0.86 -20.24 3.79
CA GLN A 161 -2.29 -20.52 3.73
C GLN A 161 -3.09 -19.30 4.15
N THR A 162 -4.30 -19.17 3.64
CA THR A 162 -5.22 -18.12 4.07
C THR A 162 -6.12 -18.62 5.20
N ASP A 163 -6.43 -17.74 6.15
CA ASP A 163 -7.43 -18.02 7.18
C ASP A 163 -8.88 -17.98 6.66
N PHE A 164 -9.05 -17.66 5.37
CA PHE A 164 -10.35 -17.50 4.71
C PHE A 164 -10.63 -18.58 3.66
N GLU A 165 -9.91 -19.70 3.71
CA GLU A 165 -10.04 -20.78 2.72
C GLU A 165 -11.48 -21.29 2.59
N ASN A 166 -12.17 -21.46 3.71
CA ASN A 166 -13.56 -21.91 3.77
C ASN A 166 -14.60 -20.80 3.57
N HIS A 167 -14.16 -19.57 3.21
CA HIS A 167 -15.07 -18.45 3.00
C HIS A 167 -15.37 -18.25 1.51
N LYS A 168 -16.66 -18.12 1.17
CA LYS A 168 -17.06 -17.76 -0.20
C LYS A 168 -16.78 -16.28 -0.46
N ILE A 169 -15.67 -15.99 -1.16
CA ILE A 169 -15.25 -14.63 -1.49
C ILE A 169 -15.71 -14.26 -2.90
N LYS A 170 -16.56 -13.25 -3.03
CA LYS A 170 -16.92 -12.66 -4.33
C LYS A 170 -15.97 -11.50 -4.64
N LYS A 171 -15.19 -11.63 -5.71
CA LYS A 171 -14.28 -10.59 -6.18
C LYS A 171 -14.99 -9.69 -7.20
N ILE A 172 -14.84 -8.38 -7.08
CA ILE A 172 -15.45 -7.39 -7.96
C ILE A 172 -14.37 -6.37 -8.35
N TYR A 173 -14.07 -6.27 -9.63
CA TYR A 173 -13.19 -5.24 -10.17
C TYR A 173 -14.01 -4.17 -10.91
N LEU A 174 -13.80 -2.91 -10.53
CA LEU A 174 -14.46 -1.78 -11.18
C LEU A 174 -13.57 -1.28 -12.34
N SER A 175 -13.86 -1.76 -13.54
CA SER A 175 -13.20 -1.26 -14.75
C SER A 175 -13.82 0.05 -15.21
N ILE A 176 -12.98 1.06 -15.45
CA ILE A 176 -13.40 2.38 -15.92
C ILE A 176 -12.74 2.62 -17.28
N PRO A 177 -13.47 3.10 -18.32
CA PRO A 177 -12.89 3.47 -19.60
C PRO A 177 -11.75 4.50 -19.41
N LYS A 178 -10.68 4.36 -20.21
CA LYS A 178 -9.46 5.17 -20.07
C LYS A 178 -9.74 6.69 -20.03
N ASN A 179 -10.57 7.18 -20.95
CA ASN A 179 -10.87 8.62 -21.04
C ASN A 179 -11.61 9.12 -19.79
N GLU A 180 -12.55 8.33 -19.28
CA GLU A 180 -13.27 8.64 -18.05
C GLU A 180 -12.33 8.61 -16.82
N LEU A 181 -11.44 7.63 -16.75
CA LEU A 181 -10.43 7.55 -15.70
C LEU A 181 -9.52 8.79 -15.69
N LEU A 182 -9.06 9.24 -16.86
CA LEU A 182 -8.22 10.45 -16.97
C LEU A 182 -8.96 11.70 -16.49
N LYS A 183 -10.22 11.87 -16.89
CA LYS A 183 -11.07 12.98 -16.40
C LYS A 183 -11.21 12.94 -14.88
N ARG A 184 -11.49 11.77 -14.29
CA ARG A 184 -11.61 11.61 -12.83
C ARG A 184 -10.31 11.92 -12.10
N ILE A 185 -9.16 11.50 -12.63
CA ILE A 185 -7.85 11.80 -12.05
C ILE A 185 -7.61 13.31 -12.02
N PHE A 186 -7.86 13.99 -13.14
CA PHE A 186 -7.72 15.44 -13.23
C PHE A 186 -8.63 16.16 -12.22
N LEU A 187 -9.93 15.87 -12.23
CA LEU A 187 -10.89 16.49 -11.31
C LEU A 187 -10.54 16.21 -9.84
N ARG A 188 -10.08 15.00 -9.53
CA ARG A 188 -9.60 14.66 -8.19
C ARG A 188 -8.43 15.52 -7.76
N THR A 189 -7.45 15.73 -8.63
CA THR A 189 -6.29 16.58 -8.33
C THR A 189 -6.73 18.02 -8.09
N GLU A 190 -7.58 18.59 -8.93
CA GLU A 190 -8.10 19.95 -8.71
C GLU A 190 -8.85 20.07 -7.37
N LEU A 191 -9.71 19.10 -7.05
CA LEU A 191 -10.43 19.08 -5.77
C LEU A 191 -9.48 18.93 -4.55
N MET A 192 -8.40 18.17 -4.67
CA MET A 192 -7.40 18.04 -3.60
C MET A 192 -6.76 19.40 -3.28
N PHE A 193 -6.35 20.16 -4.30
CA PHE A 193 -5.78 21.49 -4.11
C PHE A 193 -6.78 22.49 -3.56
N ARG A 194 -8.03 22.50 -4.05
CA ARG A 194 -9.12 23.32 -3.49
C ARG A 194 -9.42 22.98 -2.04
N ASN A 195 -9.31 21.72 -1.63
CA ASN A 195 -9.53 21.26 -0.27
C ASN A 195 -8.25 21.28 0.60
N ASN A 196 -7.26 22.09 0.20
CA ASN A 196 -6.08 22.41 1.01
C ASN A 196 -5.16 21.21 1.31
N CYS A 197 -4.94 20.31 0.34
CA CYS A 197 -3.99 19.19 0.49
C CYS A 197 -2.55 19.65 0.80
N MET A 198 -2.19 20.86 0.38
CA MET A 198 -0.88 21.44 0.65
C MET A 198 -0.64 21.64 2.15
N ASN A 199 -1.67 22.00 2.92
CA ASN A 199 -1.55 22.12 4.36
C ASN A 199 -1.33 20.77 5.06
N GLU A 200 -1.91 19.69 4.53
CA GLU A 200 -1.60 18.33 5.04
C GLU A 200 -0.13 18.00 4.86
N VAL A 201 0.46 18.33 3.69
CA VAL A 201 1.89 18.10 3.44
C VAL A 201 2.78 19.01 4.29
N LYS A 202 2.41 20.31 4.48
CA LYS A 202 3.12 21.20 5.40
C LYS A 202 3.16 20.62 6.82
N LYS A 203 2.01 20.20 7.35
CA LYS A 203 1.92 19.59 8.68
C LYS A 203 2.72 18.28 8.77
N PHE A 204 2.68 17.46 7.73
CA PHE A 204 3.47 16.23 7.65
C PHE A 204 4.98 16.52 7.69
N ASN A 205 5.46 17.54 6.98
CA ASN A 205 6.87 17.93 6.96
C ASN A 205 7.38 18.40 8.34
N LEU A 206 6.53 19.06 9.11
CA LEU A 206 6.87 19.49 10.49
C LEU A 206 7.18 18.31 11.41
N LEU A 207 6.71 17.11 11.09
CA LEU A 207 7.00 15.90 11.86
C LEU A 207 8.45 15.39 11.67
N LYS A 208 9.19 15.90 10.69
CA LYS A 208 10.60 15.56 10.38
C LYS A 208 10.88 14.05 10.38
N LEU A 209 9.99 13.28 9.75
CA LEU A 209 10.04 11.82 9.77
C LEU A 209 11.11 11.26 8.83
N ASP A 210 11.60 10.06 9.16
CA ASP A 210 12.52 9.32 8.31
C ASP A 210 11.90 9.09 6.91
N LYS A 211 12.67 9.42 5.86
CA LYS A 211 12.26 9.32 4.46
C LYS A 211 11.94 7.88 4.02
N SER A 212 12.35 6.86 4.77
CA SER A 212 12.07 5.46 4.49
C SER A 212 10.65 5.02 4.88
N LEU A 213 9.93 5.81 5.69
CA LEU A 213 8.56 5.50 6.10
C LEU A 213 7.60 5.49 4.90
N SER A 214 6.65 4.55 4.93
CA SER A 214 5.71 4.33 3.82
C SER A 214 4.85 5.55 3.50
N ALA A 215 4.56 6.40 4.49
CA ALA A 215 3.79 7.63 4.31
C ALA A 215 4.43 8.61 3.31
N ASN A 216 5.77 8.63 3.20
CA ASN A 216 6.48 9.44 2.20
C ASN A 216 6.24 9.00 0.75
N LYS A 217 5.68 7.82 0.54
CA LYS A 217 5.35 7.28 -0.80
C LYS A 217 3.97 7.67 -1.29
N LEU A 218 3.18 8.39 -0.46
CA LEU A 218 1.88 8.89 -0.88
C LEU A 218 2.04 9.87 -2.05
N ILE A 219 1.32 9.62 -3.13
CA ILE A 219 1.33 10.49 -4.33
C ILE A 219 0.86 11.88 -3.91
N GLY A 220 1.63 12.88 -4.27
CA GLY A 220 1.42 14.28 -3.90
C GLY A 220 2.41 14.80 -2.86
N VAL A 221 2.91 13.97 -1.94
CA VAL A 221 3.87 14.43 -0.91
C VAL A 221 5.15 14.97 -1.54
N ARG A 222 5.78 14.18 -2.42
CA ARG A 222 7.03 14.59 -3.09
C ARG A 222 6.81 15.74 -4.06
N GLU A 223 5.73 15.73 -4.79
CA GLU A 223 5.40 16.73 -5.81
C GLU A 223 5.12 18.08 -5.15
N ILE A 224 4.33 18.10 -4.07
CA ILE A 224 4.04 19.33 -3.31
C ILE A 224 5.30 19.86 -2.63
N ASN A 225 6.19 18.98 -2.16
CA ASN A 225 7.48 19.42 -1.63
C ASN A 225 8.35 20.08 -2.69
N GLY A 226 8.40 19.54 -3.91
CA GLY A 226 9.08 20.19 -5.02
C GLY A 226 8.52 21.57 -5.39
N TYR A 227 7.22 21.79 -5.18
CA TYR A 227 6.64 23.13 -5.27
C TYR A 227 7.04 24.02 -4.08
N PHE A 228 7.09 23.49 -2.86
CA PHE A 228 7.48 24.28 -1.68
C PHE A 228 8.95 24.72 -1.68
N ASP A 229 9.84 23.90 -2.24
CA ASP A 229 11.26 24.23 -2.38
C ASP A 229 11.58 25.01 -3.67
N GLY A 230 10.56 25.36 -4.48
CA GLY A 230 10.72 26.15 -5.71
C GLY A 230 11.30 25.38 -6.90
N SER A 231 11.53 24.07 -6.79
CA SER A 231 12.10 23.26 -7.88
C SER A 231 11.14 23.02 -9.04
N ILE A 232 9.84 23.15 -8.81
CA ILE A 232 8.79 23.05 -9.84
C ILE A 232 7.66 24.06 -9.62
N SER A 233 6.98 24.45 -10.71
CA SER A 233 5.77 25.28 -10.61
C SER A 233 4.57 24.50 -10.05
N LEU A 234 3.51 25.22 -9.66
CA LEU A 234 2.26 24.61 -9.18
C LEU A 234 1.60 23.76 -10.26
N GLU A 235 1.62 24.23 -11.51
CA GLU A 235 1.08 23.52 -12.66
C GLU A 235 1.83 22.22 -12.88
N LYS A 236 3.18 22.27 -12.81
CA LYS A 236 4.02 21.08 -12.93
C LYS A 236 3.81 20.09 -11.78
N CYS A 237 3.60 20.58 -10.57
CA CYS A 237 3.24 19.75 -9.42
C CYS A 237 1.94 18.97 -9.68
N LYS A 238 0.87 19.66 -10.12
CA LYS A 238 -0.42 19.02 -10.46
C LYS A 238 -0.27 18.02 -11.59
N GLU A 239 0.47 18.38 -12.66
CA GLU A 239 0.75 17.48 -13.78
C GLU A 239 1.41 16.18 -13.29
N LEU A 240 2.47 16.28 -12.47
CA LEU A 240 3.19 15.12 -11.94
C LEU A 240 2.30 14.25 -11.05
N ILE A 241 1.43 14.84 -10.25
CA ILE A 241 0.43 14.09 -9.45
C ILE A 241 -0.50 13.31 -10.38
N ASN A 242 -1.01 13.92 -11.45
CA ASN A 242 -1.87 13.27 -12.43
C ASN A 242 -1.14 12.10 -13.12
N VAL A 243 0.10 12.30 -13.56
CA VAL A 243 0.93 11.26 -14.19
C VAL A 243 1.13 10.08 -13.24
N LYS A 244 1.53 10.33 -11.97
CA LYS A 244 1.76 9.28 -10.98
C LYS A 244 0.48 8.55 -10.59
N THR A 245 -0.64 9.26 -10.49
CA THR A 245 -1.94 8.65 -10.20
C THR A 245 -2.38 7.73 -11.36
N ARG A 246 -2.18 8.16 -12.61
CA ARG A 246 -2.42 7.32 -13.79
C ARG A 246 -1.55 6.07 -13.80
N GLN A 247 -0.25 6.21 -13.50
CA GLN A 247 0.66 5.08 -13.40
C GLN A 247 0.25 4.11 -12.29
N TYR A 248 -0.23 4.64 -11.16
CA TYR A 248 -0.73 3.83 -10.06
C TYR A 248 -2.00 3.07 -10.46
N ALA A 249 -2.96 3.73 -11.09
CA ALA A 249 -4.16 3.09 -11.63
C ALA A 249 -3.84 1.99 -12.66
N LYS A 250 -2.83 2.22 -13.54
CA LYS A 250 -2.36 1.19 -14.47
C LYS A 250 -1.83 -0.05 -13.71
N ARG A 251 -1.03 0.15 -12.64
CA ARG A 251 -0.54 -0.96 -11.82
C ARG A 251 -1.68 -1.72 -11.13
N GLN A 252 -2.69 -1.03 -10.62
CA GLN A 252 -3.88 -1.67 -10.03
C GLN A 252 -4.63 -2.51 -11.07
N ASN A 253 -4.81 -1.99 -12.28
CA ASN A 253 -5.46 -2.71 -13.37
C ASN A 253 -4.67 -3.97 -13.78
N THR A 254 -3.35 -3.85 -13.95
CA THR A 254 -2.48 -5.00 -14.27
C THR A 254 -2.54 -6.06 -13.17
N TRP A 255 -2.52 -5.64 -11.91
CA TRP A 255 -2.65 -6.56 -10.78
C TRP A 255 -4.02 -7.28 -10.79
N ALA A 256 -5.10 -6.53 -10.97
CA ALA A 256 -6.45 -7.09 -10.98
C ALA A 256 -6.62 -8.16 -12.06
N ARG A 257 -6.16 -7.92 -13.29
CA ARG A 257 -6.24 -8.89 -14.39
C ARG A 257 -5.55 -10.22 -14.09
N GLY A 258 -4.54 -10.25 -13.23
CA GLY A 258 -3.83 -11.48 -12.86
C GLY A 258 -4.37 -12.15 -11.58
N HIS A 259 -5.36 -11.56 -10.88
CA HIS A 259 -5.75 -12.00 -9.54
C HIS A 259 -7.27 -12.04 -9.29
N MET A 260 -8.06 -11.48 -10.22
CA MET A 260 -9.55 -11.42 -10.14
C MET A 260 -10.23 -12.39 -11.12
#